data_6695d1d1f1471207850f436e24d0f192
#
_entry.id   6695d1d1f1471207850f436e24d0f192
#
_cell.length_a   1.000
_cell.length_b   1.000
_cell.length_c   1.000
_cell.angle_alpha   90.00
_cell.angle_beta   90.00
_cell.angle_gamma   90.00
#
_symmetry.space_group_name_H-M   'P 1'
#
loop_
_entity.id
_entity.type
_entity.pdbx_description
1 polymer ?
#
loop_
_entity_poly.entity_id
_entity_poly.type
_entity_poly.pdbx_seq_one_letter_code
_entity_poly.pdbx_strand_id
1 'polypeptide(L)'
;DSKADLLIYGMGEQPIIEVLKLLKKGVPFHSLRNIRQTAIIASEEEVAKIRAKGNFIDLSSHEVCLSDKKAFAANFKHIERESNKIDAQTLIQYHQGKAIVIFPPFPTMTEAQIDASFDLPYTRMPHPKYKNRGDIPAYEMIKFSVNMHRGCFGGCAFCTISAHQGKFVASRSKQSIVNEVKELTNHPEFKGYISDLGGP
;
A
#
# COMPACT_ATOMS: atom_id res chain seq x y z
N ASP A 1 10.69 5.26 -13.17
CA ASP A 1 11.75 6.17 -12.70
C ASP A 1 12.55 5.60 -11.53
N SER A 2 11.93 4.83 -10.61
CA SER A 2 12.62 4.25 -9.46
C SER A 2 13.64 3.16 -9.82
N LYS A 3 13.53 2.53 -11.00
CA LYS A 3 14.29 1.34 -11.40
C LYS A 3 14.16 0.17 -10.42
N ALA A 4 13.07 0.12 -9.68
CA ALA A 4 12.78 -0.98 -8.75
C ALA A 4 12.45 -2.26 -9.53
N ASP A 5 12.98 -3.40 -9.05
CA ASP A 5 12.69 -4.71 -9.62
C ASP A 5 11.28 -5.19 -9.29
N LEU A 6 10.77 -4.77 -8.13
CA LEU A 6 9.42 -5.05 -7.65
C LEU A 6 8.92 -3.84 -6.84
N LEU A 7 7.72 -3.40 -7.13
CA LEU A 7 7.07 -2.31 -6.43
C LEU A 7 5.85 -2.84 -5.68
N ILE A 8 5.74 -2.53 -4.40
CA ILE A 8 4.56 -2.80 -3.59
C ILE A 8 3.71 -1.52 -3.54
N TYR A 9 2.41 -1.63 -3.76
CA TYR A 9 1.50 -0.48 -3.70
C TYR A 9 0.41 -0.67 -2.64
N GLY A 10 -0.24 0.43 -2.27
CA GLY A 10 -1.32 0.42 -1.28
C GLY A 10 -0.84 0.07 0.13
N MET A 11 -1.64 -0.68 0.87
CA MET A 11 -1.30 -1.19 2.20
C MET A 11 -0.31 -2.35 2.07
N GLY A 12 0.98 -2.09 2.35
CA GLY A 12 2.09 -2.97 2.04
C GLY A 12 2.27 -4.19 2.96
N GLU A 13 1.48 -4.34 4.01
CA GLU A 13 1.66 -5.36 5.05
C GLU A 13 1.59 -6.79 4.50
N GLN A 14 0.54 -7.11 3.76
CA GLN A 14 0.36 -8.46 3.21
C GLN A 14 1.40 -8.82 2.14
N PRO A 15 1.64 -7.98 1.11
CA PRO A 15 2.62 -8.30 0.09
C PRO A 15 4.05 -8.39 0.64
N ILE A 16 4.45 -7.57 1.60
CA ILE A 16 5.79 -7.66 2.18
C ILE A 16 5.99 -8.96 2.97
N ILE A 17 4.95 -9.40 3.71
CA ILE A 17 4.97 -10.68 4.42
C ILE A 17 5.09 -11.83 3.43
N GLU A 18 4.37 -11.79 2.30
CA GLU A 18 4.44 -12.82 1.27
C GLU A 18 5.82 -12.87 0.61
N VAL A 19 6.39 -11.72 0.26
CA VAL A 19 7.78 -11.61 -0.24
C VAL A 19 8.76 -12.25 0.74
N LEU A 20 8.68 -11.89 2.03
CA LEU A 20 9.58 -12.41 3.05
C LEU A 20 9.42 -13.92 3.26
N LYS A 21 8.19 -14.45 3.23
CA LYS A 21 7.93 -15.89 3.30
C LYS A 21 8.57 -16.66 2.14
N LEU A 22 8.47 -16.13 0.92
CA LEU A 22 9.06 -16.75 -0.27
C LEU A 22 10.59 -16.70 -0.20
N LEU A 23 11.17 -15.58 0.17
CA LEU A 23 12.62 -15.45 0.37
C LEU A 23 13.12 -16.41 1.46
N LYS A 24 12.42 -16.55 2.57
CA LYS A 24 12.76 -17.51 3.65
C LYS A 24 12.70 -18.96 3.17
N LYS A 25 11.87 -19.27 2.17
CA LYS A 25 11.83 -20.59 1.52
C LYS A 25 12.93 -20.77 0.47
N GLY A 26 13.83 -19.81 0.30
CA GLY A 26 14.92 -19.86 -0.68
C GLY A 26 14.50 -19.50 -2.11
N VAL A 27 13.32 -18.93 -2.33
CA VAL A 27 12.93 -18.46 -3.65
C VAL A 27 13.78 -17.24 -4.02
N PRO A 28 14.52 -17.26 -5.14
CA PRO A 28 15.34 -16.12 -5.54
C PRO A 28 14.48 -14.87 -5.79
N PHE A 29 14.99 -13.68 -5.46
CA PHE A 29 14.24 -12.44 -5.59
C PHE A 29 13.72 -12.19 -7.01
N HIS A 30 14.53 -12.47 -8.03
CA HIS A 30 14.13 -12.31 -9.43
C HIS A 30 12.99 -13.23 -9.89
N SER A 31 12.70 -14.30 -9.11
CA SER A 31 11.58 -15.22 -9.35
C SER A 31 10.27 -14.79 -8.69
N LEU A 32 10.27 -13.68 -7.94
CA LEU A 32 9.09 -13.11 -7.32
C LEU A 32 8.25 -12.34 -8.35
N ARG A 33 7.59 -13.07 -9.25
CA ARG A 33 6.97 -12.50 -10.46
C ARG A 33 5.44 -12.53 -10.49
N ASN A 34 4.78 -13.01 -9.44
CA ASN A 34 3.32 -13.14 -9.39
C ASN A 34 2.79 -13.00 -7.96
N ILE A 35 3.15 -11.90 -7.33
CA ILE A 35 2.66 -11.58 -5.99
C ILE A 35 1.57 -10.53 -6.13
N ARG A 36 0.44 -10.74 -5.46
CA ARG A 36 -0.64 -9.75 -5.41
C ARG A 36 -0.14 -8.42 -4.86
N GLN A 37 -0.76 -7.33 -5.27
CA GLN A 37 -0.47 -5.97 -4.81
C GLN A 37 0.97 -5.52 -5.10
N THR A 38 1.55 -6.06 -6.17
CA THR A 38 2.87 -5.63 -6.66
C THR A 38 2.81 -5.21 -8.12
N ALA A 39 3.79 -4.43 -8.54
CA ALA A 39 4.03 -4.13 -9.94
C ALA A 39 5.46 -4.50 -10.32
N ILE A 40 5.63 -5.02 -11.54
CA ILE A 40 6.91 -5.46 -12.09
C ILE A 40 7.05 -5.00 -13.55
N ILE A 41 8.30 -4.94 -14.01
CA ILE A 41 8.58 -4.91 -15.45
C ILE A 41 8.60 -6.37 -15.93
N ALA A 42 7.74 -6.72 -16.89
CA ALA A 42 7.58 -8.07 -17.39
C ALA A 42 8.15 -8.22 -18.81
N SER A 43 8.62 -9.44 -19.12
CA SER A 43 8.96 -9.84 -20.49
C SER A 43 7.70 -10.10 -21.30
N GLU A 44 7.81 -10.09 -22.65
CA GLU A 44 6.69 -10.43 -23.54
C GLU A 44 6.18 -11.86 -23.31
N GLU A 45 7.04 -12.78 -22.95
CA GLU A 45 6.65 -14.16 -22.60
C GLU A 45 5.79 -14.20 -21.33
N GLU A 46 6.15 -13.42 -20.30
CA GLU A 46 5.37 -13.29 -19.07
C GLU A 46 4.01 -12.65 -19.35
N VAL A 47 3.98 -11.58 -20.17
CA VAL A 47 2.74 -10.94 -20.62
C VAL A 47 1.85 -11.90 -21.37
N ALA A 48 2.39 -12.70 -22.29
CA ALA A 48 1.65 -13.71 -23.02
C ALA A 48 1.01 -14.76 -22.08
N LYS A 49 1.75 -15.21 -21.06
CA LYS A 49 1.22 -16.12 -20.03
C LYS A 49 0.08 -15.51 -19.21
N ILE A 50 0.17 -14.20 -18.90
CA ILE A 50 -0.88 -13.47 -18.17
C ILE A 50 -2.13 -13.35 -19.06
N ARG A 51 -1.96 -12.94 -20.31
CA ARG A 51 -3.07 -12.81 -21.28
C ARG A 51 -3.78 -14.16 -21.53
N ALA A 52 -3.04 -15.23 -21.61
CA ALA A 52 -3.61 -16.57 -21.77
C ALA A 52 -4.53 -16.99 -20.61
N LYS A 53 -4.37 -16.44 -19.40
CA LYS A 53 -5.26 -16.66 -18.27
C LYS A 53 -6.58 -15.89 -18.35
N GLY A 54 -6.69 -14.89 -19.24
CA GLY A 54 -7.93 -14.19 -19.55
C GLY A 54 -8.44 -13.18 -18.51
N ASN A 55 -7.71 -12.94 -17.41
CA ASN A 55 -8.14 -12.00 -16.35
C ASN A 55 -7.20 -10.78 -16.28
N PHE A 56 -7.27 -9.93 -17.33
CA PHE A 56 -6.41 -8.75 -17.43
C PHE A 56 -7.13 -7.59 -18.16
N ILE A 57 -6.59 -6.39 -18.02
CA ILE A 57 -6.96 -5.18 -18.77
C ILE A 57 -5.68 -4.59 -19.35
N ASP A 58 -5.66 -4.40 -20.68
CA ASP A 58 -4.63 -3.59 -21.33
C ASP A 58 -4.99 -2.10 -21.21
N LEU A 59 -4.10 -1.34 -20.61
CA LEU A 59 -4.19 0.11 -20.51
C LEU A 59 -3.54 0.76 -21.73
N SER A 60 -3.99 1.96 -22.10
CA SER A 60 -3.26 2.80 -23.06
C SER A 60 -1.84 3.02 -22.60
N SER A 61 -0.87 3.00 -23.53
CA SER A 61 0.53 3.17 -23.16
C SER A 61 0.78 4.53 -22.49
N HIS A 62 1.88 4.65 -21.78
CA HIS A 62 2.26 5.90 -21.12
C HIS A 62 2.40 7.04 -22.13
N GLU A 63 2.98 6.77 -23.30
CA GLU A 63 3.19 7.75 -24.36
C GLU A 63 1.88 8.28 -24.91
N VAL A 64 0.88 7.39 -25.08
CA VAL A 64 -0.47 7.80 -25.50
C VAL A 64 -1.11 8.67 -24.42
N CYS A 65 -0.96 8.32 -23.15
CA CYS A 65 -1.53 9.10 -22.04
C CYS A 65 -0.88 10.50 -21.91
N LEU A 66 0.36 10.68 -22.32
CA LEU A 66 1.02 12.00 -22.31
C LEU A 66 0.42 12.96 -23.36
N SER A 67 -0.07 12.42 -24.48
CA SER A 67 -0.61 13.21 -25.59
C SER A 67 -2.15 13.26 -25.63
N ASP A 68 -2.83 12.26 -25.07
CA ASP A 68 -4.29 12.15 -25.06
C ASP A 68 -4.86 12.10 -23.64
N LYS A 69 -5.46 13.21 -23.20
CA LYS A 69 -6.13 13.33 -21.90
C LYS A 69 -7.31 12.36 -21.71
N LYS A 70 -7.97 11.95 -22.81
CA LYS A 70 -9.08 10.98 -22.73
C LYS A 70 -8.55 9.58 -22.45
N ALA A 71 -7.44 9.19 -23.10
CA ALA A 71 -6.78 7.92 -22.82
C ALA A 71 -6.25 7.88 -21.38
N PHE A 72 -5.64 8.97 -20.88
CA PHE A 72 -5.23 9.09 -19.48
C PHE A 72 -6.43 8.93 -18.52
N ALA A 73 -7.53 9.61 -18.77
CA ALA A 73 -8.73 9.51 -17.93
C ALA A 73 -9.35 8.10 -17.97
N ALA A 74 -9.34 7.43 -19.13
CA ALA A 74 -9.78 6.05 -19.25
C ALA A 74 -8.92 5.08 -18.44
N ASN A 75 -7.60 5.22 -18.51
CA ASN A 75 -6.66 4.44 -17.69
C ASN A 75 -6.92 4.65 -16.19
N PHE A 76 -7.07 5.91 -15.77
CA PHE A 76 -7.36 6.23 -14.37
C PHE A 76 -8.66 5.55 -13.90
N LYS A 77 -9.70 5.57 -14.73
CA LYS A 77 -10.97 4.89 -14.43
C LYS A 77 -10.80 3.39 -14.25
N HIS A 78 -9.97 2.73 -15.06
CA HIS A 78 -9.65 1.31 -14.91
C HIS A 78 -8.89 1.05 -13.62
N ILE A 79 -7.83 1.81 -13.36
CA ILE A 79 -7.00 1.69 -12.15
C ILE A 79 -7.85 1.87 -10.88
N GLU A 80 -8.67 2.91 -10.84
CA GLU A 80 -9.54 3.21 -9.70
C GLU A 80 -10.59 2.11 -9.48
N ARG A 81 -11.19 1.57 -10.54
CA ARG A 81 -12.14 0.47 -10.44
C ARG A 81 -11.49 -0.81 -9.94
N GLU A 82 -10.36 -1.20 -10.52
CA GLU A 82 -9.70 -2.46 -10.17
C GLU A 82 -9.09 -2.43 -8.78
N SER A 83 -8.58 -1.29 -8.31
CA SER A 83 -8.08 -1.16 -6.92
C SER A 83 -9.19 -1.33 -5.86
N ASN A 84 -10.46 -1.27 -6.27
CA ASN A 84 -11.62 -1.31 -5.38
C ASN A 84 -12.55 -2.51 -5.65
N LYS A 85 -12.03 -3.55 -6.29
CA LYS A 85 -12.76 -4.81 -6.52
C LYS A 85 -12.17 -5.94 -5.70
N ILE A 86 -13.03 -6.87 -5.26
CA ILE A 86 -12.61 -8.13 -4.65
C ILE A 86 -11.94 -9.02 -5.71
N ASP A 87 -12.56 -9.13 -6.88
CA ASP A 87 -12.08 -9.90 -8.03
C ASP A 87 -11.45 -8.97 -9.06
N ALA A 88 -10.42 -8.25 -8.64
CA ALA A 88 -9.70 -7.32 -9.50
C ALA A 88 -8.88 -8.05 -10.57
N GLN A 89 -8.75 -7.41 -11.73
CA GLN A 89 -7.97 -7.90 -12.86
C GLN A 89 -6.53 -7.39 -12.78
N THR A 90 -5.62 -8.11 -13.43
CA THR A 90 -4.25 -7.64 -13.65
C THR A 90 -4.27 -6.52 -14.69
N LEU A 91 -3.55 -5.42 -14.43
CA LEU A 91 -3.41 -4.32 -15.38
C LEU A 91 -2.07 -4.42 -16.08
N ILE A 92 -2.06 -4.14 -17.39
CA ILE A 92 -0.85 -4.15 -18.21
C ILE A 92 -0.75 -2.79 -18.90
N GLN A 93 0.36 -2.09 -18.70
CA GLN A 93 0.65 -0.82 -19.38
C GLN A 93 2.04 -0.87 -20.00
N TYR A 94 2.18 -0.39 -21.23
CA TYR A 94 3.47 -0.25 -21.88
C TYR A 94 4.07 1.13 -21.64
N HIS A 95 5.37 1.16 -21.45
CA HIS A 95 6.20 2.38 -21.40
C HIS A 95 7.56 2.10 -22.05
N GLN A 96 7.92 2.84 -23.08
CA GLN A 96 9.17 2.68 -23.84
C GLN A 96 9.43 1.22 -24.25
N GLY A 97 8.42 0.56 -24.77
CA GLY A 97 8.48 -0.84 -25.22
C GLY A 97 8.58 -1.88 -24.08
N LYS A 98 8.52 -1.48 -22.81
CA LYS A 98 8.52 -2.38 -21.65
C LYS A 98 7.12 -2.52 -21.10
N ALA A 99 6.70 -3.75 -20.84
CA ALA A 99 5.43 -4.03 -20.19
C ALA A 99 5.56 -3.85 -18.68
N ILE A 100 4.71 -3.03 -18.11
CA ILE A 100 4.53 -2.90 -16.66
C ILE A 100 3.27 -3.67 -16.32
N VAL A 101 3.42 -4.70 -15.49
CA VAL A 101 2.32 -5.53 -15.01
C VAL A 101 2.02 -5.17 -13.56
N ILE A 102 0.76 -4.86 -13.28
CA ILE A 102 0.25 -4.50 -11.95
C ILE A 102 -0.70 -5.61 -11.53
N PHE A 103 -0.31 -6.40 -10.54
CA PHE A 103 -1.14 -7.49 -10.02
C PHE A 103 -2.24 -6.95 -9.11
N PRO A 104 -3.41 -7.63 -9.05
CA PRO A 104 -4.54 -7.18 -8.26
C PRO A 104 -4.20 -7.06 -6.77
N PRO A 105 -4.93 -6.20 -6.00
CA PRO A 105 -4.70 -6.04 -4.58
C PRO A 105 -4.96 -7.34 -3.79
N PHE A 106 -4.36 -7.46 -2.62
CA PHE A 106 -4.76 -8.47 -1.65
C PHE A 106 -6.20 -8.23 -1.18
N PRO A 107 -6.91 -9.26 -0.73
CA PRO A 107 -8.16 -9.08 0.02
C PRO A 107 -7.94 -8.19 1.24
N THR A 108 -9.00 -7.52 1.69
CA THR A 108 -8.94 -6.71 2.91
C THR A 108 -8.38 -7.52 4.09
N MET A 109 -7.45 -6.93 4.83
CA MET A 109 -6.89 -7.57 6.02
C MET A 109 -8.00 -7.89 7.04
N THR A 110 -7.89 -9.06 7.66
CA THR A 110 -8.69 -9.39 8.84
C THR A 110 -8.22 -8.56 10.05
N GLU A 111 -9.06 -8.46 11.07
CA GLU A 111 -8.72 -7.79 12.33
C GLU A 111 -7.40 -8.31 12.91
N ALA A 112 -7.21 -9.63 12.96
CA ALA A 112 -5.98 -10.22 13.46
C ALA A 112 -4.74 -9.88 12.61
N GLN A 113 -4.89 -9.73 11.30
CA GLN A 113 -3.78 -9.36 10.41
C GLN A 113 -3.36 -7.90 10.59
N ILE A 114 -4.33 -7.00 10.74
CA ILE A 114 -4.02 -5.59 10.96
C ILE A 114 -3.46 -5.37 12.38
N ASP A 115 -4.00 -6.02 13.39
CA ASP A 115 -3.48 -6.00 14.76
C ASP A 115 -2.02 -6.45 14.81
N ALA A 116 -1.68 -7.56 14.17
CA ALA A 116 -0.31 -8.06 14.12
C ALA A 116 0.70 -7.05 13.55
N SER A 117 0.26 -6.13 12.68
CA SER A 117 1.10 -5.06 12.14
C SER A 117 1.24 -3.88 13.09
N PHE A 118 0.18 -3.54 13.81
CA PHE A 118 0.17 -2.42 14.75
C PHE A 118 0.76 -2.77 16.11
N ASP A 119 0.67 -4.03 16.54
CA ASP A 119 1.20 -4.52 17.82
C ASP A 119 2.72 -4.81 17.78
N LEU A 120 3.41 -4.48 16.69
CA LEU A 120 4.87 -4.55 16.62
C LEU A 120 5.51 -3.55 17.61
N PRO A 121 6.69 -3.86 18.15
CA PRO A 121 7.35 -3.03 19.17
C PRO A 121 7.96 -1.75 18.55
N TYR A 122 7.13 -0.83 18.13
CA TYR A 122 7.55 0.45 17.58
C TYR A 122 8.10 1.36 18.68
N THR A 123 9.25 1.97 18.42
CA THR A 123 9.87 2.90 19.39
C THR A 123 9.10 4.22 19.53
N ARG A 124 8.31 4.60 18.53
CA ARG A 124 7.60 5.88 18.43
C ARG A 124 8.48 7.13 18.59
N MET A 125 9.75 6.98 18.35
CA MET A 125 10.76 8.05 18.43
C MET A 125 11.31 8.38 17.04
N PRO A 126 11.72 9.61 16.80
CA PRO A 126 12.44 9.96 15.58
C PRO A 126 13.70 9.12 15.43
N HIS A 127 14.07 8.85 14.18
CA HIS A 127 15.31 8.14 13.92
C HIS A 127 16.52 8.90 14.52
N PRO A 128 17.48 8.23 15.18
CA PRO A 128 18.61 8.87 15.88
C PRO A 128 19.41 9.89 15.06
N LYS A 129 19.42 9.77 13.72
CA LYS A 129 20.07 10.75 12.83
C LYS A 129 19.52 12.18 12.94
N TYR A 130 18.30 12.34 13.50
CA TYR A 130 17.66 13.66 13.67
C TYR A 130 17.93 14.30 15.03
N LYS A 131 18.59 13.59 15.98
CA LYS A 131 18.79 14.03 17.36
C LYS A 131 19.35 15.46 17.51
N ASN A 132 20.17 15.91 16.54
CA ASN A 132 20.82 17.22 16.57
C ASN A 132 20.33 18.16 15.44
N ARG A 133 19.14 17.91 14.87
CA ARG A 133 18.62 18.68 13.74
C ARG A 133 17.39 19.53 14.07
N GLY A 134 17.10 19.68 15.37
CA GLY A 134 15.89 20.37 15.84
C GLY A 134 14.65 19.48 15.78
N ASP A 135 13.52 20.04 16.22
CA ASP A 135 12.25 19.33 16.25
C ASP A 135 11.71 19.06 14.84
N ILE A 136 11.04 17.93 14.68
CA ILE A 136 10.35 17.57 13.43
C ILE A 136 8.88 17.94 13.62
N PRO A 137 8.37 19.03 12.98
CA PRO A 137 7.01 19.52 13.23
C PRO A 137 5.92 18.47 13.01
N ALA A 138 6.05 17.65 11.96
CA ALA A 138 5.10 16.58 11.68
C ALA A 138 5.09 15.51 12.80
N TYR A 139 6.26 15.15 13.34
CA TYR A 139 6.35 14.23 14.46
C TYR A 139 5.68 14.79 15.72
N GLU A 140 5.97 16.05 16.06
CA GLU A 140 5.35 16.72 17.22
C GLU A 140 3.82 16.73 17.16
N MET A 141 3.28 16.88 15.95
CA MET A 141 1.84 16.93 15.73
C MET A 141 1.17 15.56 15.90
N ILE A 142 1.83 14.45 15.48
CA ILE A 142 1.20 13.13 15.38
C ILE A 142 1.70 12.09 16.39
N LYS A 143 2.75 12.38 17.16
CA LYS A 143 3.40 11.38 18.04
C LYS A 143 2.47 10.69 19.04
N PHE A 144 1.37 11.34 19.43
CA PHE A 144 0.35 10.80 20.31
C PHE A 144 -0.98 10.51 19.59
N SER A 145 -0.95 10.31 18.29
CA SER A 145 -2.11 9.83 17.54
C SER A 145 -2.15 8.31 17.52
N VAL A 146 -3.36 7.76 17.54
CA VAL A 146 -3.63 6.32 17.41
C VAL A 146 -4.52 6.09 16.20
N ASN A 147 -4.04 5.31 15.25
CA ASN A 147 -4.80 4.95 14.06
C ASN A 147 -5.63 3.68 14.34
N MET A 148 -6.94 3.73 14.14
CA MET A 148 -7.86 2.63 14.43
C MET A 148 -8.14 1.72 13.23
N HIS A 149 -7.97 2.23 12.00
CA HIS A 149 -8.27 1.47 10.79
C HIS A 149 -7.44 1.97 9.60
N ARG A 150 -7.43 1.19 8.52
CA ARG A 150 -6.86 1.54 7.23
C ARG A 150 -7.91 1.38 6.13
N GLY A 151 -7.80 2.20 5.08
CA GLY A 151 -8.78 2.28 4.01
C GLY A 151 -9.87 3.31 4.30
N CYS A 152 -10.48 3.85 3.25
CA CYS A 152 -11.54 4.84 3.37
C CYS A 152 -12.54 4.70 2.22
N PHE A 153 -13.80 4.41 2.53
CA PHE A 153 -14.87 4.30 1.54
C PHE A 153 -15.38 5.67 1.04
N GLY A 154 -14.91 6.77 1.62
CA GLY A 154 -15.20 8.12 1.15
C GLY A 154 -14.66 8.35 -0.26
N GLY A 155 -15.37 9.12 -1.06
CA GLY A 155 -14.98 9.49 -2.42
C GLY A 155 -14.66 10.99 -2.54
N CYS A 156 -14.08 11.60 -1.52
CA CYS A 156 -13.80 13.04 -1.48
C CYS A 156 -12.87 13.42 -2.63
N ALA A 157 -13.26 14.39 -3.43
CA ALA A 157 -12.54 14.78 -4.66
C ALA A 157 -11.10 15.31 -4.41
N PHE A 158 -10.83 15.79 -3.22
CA PHE A 158 -9.52 16.33 -2.81
C PHE A 158 -8.61 15.30 -2.12
N CYS A 159 -9.14 14.10 -1.76
CA CYS A 159 -8.44 13.16 -0.90
C CYS A 159 -7.96 11.93 -1.68
N THR A 160 -6.69 11.58 -1.53
CA THR A 160 -6.08 10.43 -2.18
C THR A 160 -6.03 9.17 -1.30
N ILE A 161 -6.55 9.21 -0.09
CA ILE A 161 -6.48 8.07 0.85
C ILE A 161 -7.18 6.83 0.28
N SER A 162 -8.39 6.99 -0.27
CA SER A 162 -9.11 5.88 -0.88
C SER A 162 -8.44 5.32 -2.13
N ALA A 163 -7.72 6.15 -2.89
CA ALA A 163 -6.94 5.72 -4.04
C ALA A 163 -5.65 4.99 -3.62
N HIS A 164 -5.04 5.39 -2.49
CA HIS A 164 -3.83 4.78 -1.96
C HIS A 164 -4.10 3.50 -1.15
N GLN A 165 -4.99 3.58 -0.16
CA GLN A 165 -5.27 2.48 0.78
C GLN A 165 -6.42 1.58 0.33
N GLY A 166 -7.20 2.00 -0.68
CA GLY A 166 -8.40 1.33 -1.13
C GLY A 166 -9.65 1.78 -0.37
N LYS A 167 -10.83 1.36 -0.86
CA LYS A 167 -12.14 1.69 -0.28
C LYS A 167 -12.65 0.66 0.73
N PHE A 168 -11.97 -0.47 0.85
CA PHE A 168 -12.27 -1.48 1.86
C PHE A 168 -11.56 -1.12 3.15
N VAL A 169 -12.32 -1.03 4.24
CA VAL A 169 -11.80 -0.64 5.56
C VAL A 169 -11.40 -1.89 6.33
N ALA A 170 -10.15 -1.94 6.78
CA ALA A 170 -9.64 -2.93 7.73
C ALA A 170 -9.51 -2.25 9.10
N SER A 171 -10.26 -2.69 10.10
CA SER A 171 -10.27 -2.12 11.44
C SER A 171 -9.48 -2.98 12.42
N ARG A 172 -8.79 -2.34 13.34
CA ARG A 172 -8.11 -2.99 14.47
C ARG A 172 -9.11 -3.44 15.53
N SER A 173 -8.73 -4.43 16.32
CA SER A 173 -9.48 -4.79 17.49
C SER A 173 -9.45 -3.70 18.56
N LYS A 174 -10.50 -3.66 19.37
CA LYS A 174 -10.54 -2.78 20.55
C LYS A 174 -9.35 -3.03 21.48
N GLN A 175 -8.93 -4.31 21.62
CA GLN A 175 -7.83 -4.68 22.50
C GLN A 175 -6.49 -4.13 22.01
N SER A 176 -6.18 -4.23 20.71
CA SER A 176 -4.98 -3.66 20.10
C SER A 176 -4.92 -2.15 20.31
N ILE A 177 -6.04 -1.44 20.05
CA ILE A 177 -6.14 0.02 20.25
C ILE A 177 -5.93 0.40 21.72
N VAL A 178 -6.56 -0.29 22.66
CA VAL A 178 -6.43 -0.03 24.11
C VAL A 178 -5.01 -0.29 24.59
N ASN A 179 -4.37 -1.35 24.09
CA ASN A 179 -2.97 -1.66 24.43
C ASN A 179 -2.04 -0.53 23.98
N GLU A 180 -2.20 -0.06 22.74
CA GLU A 180 -1.40 1.04 22.19
C GLU A 180 -1.60 2.34 22.99
N VAL A 181 -2.84 2.67 23.36
CA VAL A 181 -3.13 3.83 24.24
C VAL A 181 -2.42 3.71 25.57
N LYS A 182 -2.42 2.51 26.20
CA LYS A 182 -1.68 2.27 27.45
C LYS A 182 -0.17 2.44 27.27
N GLU A 183 0.39 1.95 26.17
CA GLU A 183 1.82 2.15 25.88
C GLU A 183 2.16 3.63 25.70
N LEU A 184 1.31 4.40 25.02
CA LEU A 184 1.48 5.84 24.86
C LEU A 184 1.54 6.60 26.20
N THR A 185 0.76 6.17 27.20
CA THR A 185 0.79 6.81 28.53
C THR A 185 2.14 6.62 29.24
N ASN A 186 2.94 5.64 28.85
CA ASN A 186 4.28 5.38 29.38
C ASN A 186 5.39 6.10 28.57
N HIS A 187 5.04 6.79 27.49
CA HIS A 187 6.02 7.51 26.68
C HIS A 187 6.66 8.66 27.46
N PRO A 188 7.98 8.85 27.45
CA PRO A 188 8.65 9.85 28.28
C PRO A 188 8.20 11.31 28.03
N GLU A 189 7.70 11.59 26.83
CA GLU A 189 7.19 12.90 26.46
C GLU A 189 5.67 13.04 26.60
N PHE A 190 4.97 12.05 27.16
CA PHE A 190 3.51 12.09 27.29
C PHE A 190 3.07 13.15 28.30
N LYS A 191 2.22 14.06 27.87
CA LYS A 191 1.75 15.21 28.66
C LYS A 191 0.29 15.08 29.13
N GLY A 192 -0.27 13.85 29.13
CA GLY A 192 -1.61 13.59 29.64
C GLY A 192 -2.73 13.71 28.59
N TYR A 193 -2.43 13.84 27.30
CA TYR A 193 -3.44 13.88 26.25
C TYR A 193 -3.02 13.07 25.02
N ILE A 194 -4.01 12.53 24.34
CA ILE A 194 -3.89 11.90 23.01
C ILE A 194 -4.37 12.92 21.99
N SER A 195 -3.54 13.18 20.97
CA SER A 195 -3.84 14.21 19.98
C SER A 195 -4.93 13.80 18.99
N ASP A 196 -5.00 12.50 18.68
CA ASP A 196 -6.02 11.95 17.80
C ASP A 196 -6.23 10.46 18.07
N LEU A 197 -7.49 10.03 17.96
CA LEU A 197 -7.90 8.63 18.01
C LEU A 197 -8.87 8.39 16.86
N GLY A 198 -8.34 8.01 15.73
CA GLY A 198 -9.14 7.95 14.51
C GLY A 198 -8.51 7.14 13.40
N GLY A 199 -8.97 7.39 12.21
CA GLY A 199 -8.48 6.80 10.98
C GLY A 199 -8.65 7.78 9.82
N PRO A 200 -8.20 7.41 8.63
CA PRO A 200 -8.31 8.26 7.45
C PRO A 200 -9.76 8.53 7.06
#